data_36ded96f2cfc63932f67446183895851
#
_entry.id   36ded96f2cfc63932f67446183895851
#
_cell.length_a   1.000
_cell.length_b   1.000
_cell.length_c   1.000
_cell.angle_alpha   90.00
_cell.angle_beta   90.00
_cell.angle_gamma   90.00
#
_symmetry.space_group_name_H-M   'P 1'
#
loop_
_entity.id
_entity.type
_entity.pdbx_description
1 polymer ?
#
loop_
_entity_poly.entity_id
_entity_poly.type
_entity_poly.pdbx_seq_one_letter_code
_entity_poly.pdbx_strand_id
1 'polypeptide(L)'
;MQFSCRRFFNMLNCHCLFKNHQIKLYSKKVGYFMEYSYLFYIVAGFISGSILFGRIIPLLFKNIDVTKDSDDGNPGAFNAFTCGGPICGLFVLLLDLLKGALPVLLCISHIGTDSWLFAFVIAAPVFGHAHSIFNRGNGGKGIAVSFGVLLGLLPIWQPLVLLIVWYLLFLLAIPAKSNTRKSI
;
A
#
# COMPACT_ATOMS: atom_id res chain seq x y z
N MET A 1 -53.37 -19.94 39.00
CA MET A 1 -52.94 -18.73 38.24
C MET A 1 -51.42 -18.50 38.20
N GLN A 2 -50.60 -19.33 38.84
CA GLN A 2 -49.13 -19.18 38.89
C GLN A 2 -48.35 -19.87 37.76
N PHE A 3 -48.96 -20.73 36.95
CA PHE A 3 -48.30 -21.47 35.88
C PHE A 3 -48.08 -20.67 34.58
N SER A 4 -48.84 -19.58 34.38
CA SER A 4 -48.80 -18.80 33.14
C SER A 4 -47.61 -17.82 33.08
N CYS A 5 -47.22 -17.26 34.22
CA CYS A 5 -46.16 -16.22 34.28
C CYS A 5 -44.74 -16.79 34.04
N ARG A 6 -44.47 -18.00 34.48
CA ARG A 6 -43.17 -18.66 34.33
C ARG A 6 -42.88 -19.06 32.86
N ARG A 7 -43.93 -19.49 32.10
CA ARG A 7 -43.80 -19.78 30.68
C ARG A 7 -43.53 -18.51 29.86
N PHE A 8 -44.20 -17.41 30.22
CA PHE A 8 -44.02 -16.12 29.53
C PHE A 8 -42.62 -15.55 29.77
N PHE A 9 -42.08 -15.65 31.00
CA PHE A 9 -40.76 -15.23 31.35
C PHE A 9 -39.66 -16.08 30.65
N ASN A 10 -39.87 -17.39 30.53
CA ASN A 10 -38.96 -18.27 29.78
C ASN A 10 -39.01 -18.03 28.28
N MET A 11 -40.17 -17.66 27.71
CA MET A 11 -40.29 -17.30 26.30
C MET A 11 -39.56 -15.98 25.98
N LEU A 12 -39.71 -14.98 26.86
CA LEU A 12 -39.00 -13.69 26.71
C LEU A 12 -37.49 -13.85 26.84
N ASN A 13 -37.02 -14.63 27.80
CA ASN A 13 -35.61 -14.96 27.94
C ASN A 13 -35.05 -15.75 26.75
N CYS A 14 -35.83 -16.71 26.24
CA CYS A 14 -35.45 -17.49 25.07
C CYS A 14 -35.37 -16.60 23.80
N HIS A 15 -36.32 -15.65 23.65
CA HIS A 15 -36.33 -14.72 22.53
C HIS A 15 -35.14 -13.72 22.61
N CYS A 16 -34.81 -13.23 23.79
CA CYS A 16 -33.64 -12.37 24.05
C CYS A 16 -32.34 -13.10 23.80
N LEU A 17 -32.21 -14.35 24.26
CA LEU A 17 -31.03 -15.17 24.03
C LEU A 17 -30.85 -15.51 22.55
N PHE A 18 -31.93 -15.82 21.83
CA PHE A 18 -31.91 -16.09 20.41
C PHE A 18 -31.53 -14.84 19.61
N LYS A 19 -32.08 -13.67 19.95
CA LYS A 19 -31.74 -12.40 19.32
C LYS A 19 -30.29 -12.03 19.58
N ASN A 20 -29.77 -12.21 20.78
CA ASN A 20 -28.36 -11.98 21.11
C ASN A 20 -27.43 -12.94 20.38
N HIS A 21 -27.82 -14.22 20.22
CA HIS A 21 -27.07 -15.19 19.47
C HIS A 21 -27.01 -14.85 17.97
N GLN A 22 -28.12 -14.40 17.37
CA GLN A 22 -28.17 -13.94 15.98
C GLN A 22 -27.32 -12.69 15.75
N ILE A 23 -27.35 -11.72 16.66
CA ILE A 23 -26.50 -10.52 16.61
C ILE A 23 -25.03 -10.92 16.69
N LYS A 24 -24.67 -11.84 17.57
CA LYS A 24 -23.29 -12.32 17.71
C LYS A 24 -22.79 -13.07 16.46
N LEU A 25 -23.64 -13.89 15.86
CA LEU A 25 -23.31 -14.59 14.59
C LEU A 25 -23.16 -13.62 13.43
N TYR A 26 -24.04 -12.61 13.35
CA TYR A 26 -23.95 -11.57 12.33
C TYR A 26 -22.69 -10.73 12.49
N SER A 27 -22.38 -10.28 13.70
CA SER A 27 -21.14 -9.55 14.02
C SER A 27 -19.90 -10.35 13.64
N LYS A 28 -19.88 -11.65 13.93
CA LYS A 28 -18.78 -12.55 13.56
C LYS A 28 -18.61 -12.69 12.05
N LYS A 29 -19.72 -12.82 11.29
CA LYS A 29 -19.71 -12.88 9.82
C LYS A 29 -19.20 -11.57 9.22
N VAL A 30 -19.63 -10.43 9.73
CA VAL A 30 -19.16 -9.11 9.31
C VAL A 30 -17.67 -8.95 9.59
N GLY A 31 -17.19 -9.38 10.77
CA GLY A 31 -15.77 -9.38 11.11
C GLY A 31 -14.91 -10.18 10.10
N TYR A 32 -15.31 -11.40 9.79
CA TYR A 32 -14.60 -12.20 8.78
C TYR A 32 -14.62 -11.54 7.40
N PHE A 33 -15.75 -11.00 6.97
CA PHE A 33 -15.85 -10.32 5.68
C PHE A 33 -14.88 -9.12 5.60
N MET A 34 -14.79 -8.34 6.67
CA MET A 34 -13.84 -7.22 6.75
C MET A 34 -12.38 -7.70 6.68
N GLU A 35 -12.01 -8.77 7.39
CA GLU A 35 -10.65 -9.32 7.36
C GLU A 35 -10.25 -9.79 5.95
N TYR A 36 -11.13 -10.51 5.25
CA TYR A 36 -10.89 -10.93 3.85
C TYR A 36 -10.75 -9.74 2.90
N SER A 37 -11.49 -8.66 3.15
CA SER A 37 -11.38 -7.45 2.36
C SER A 37 -10.02 -6.76 2.53
N TYR A 38 -9.48 -6.69 3.76
CA TYR A 38 -8.10 -6.20 3.97
C TYR A 38 -7.07 -7.09 3.27
N LEU A 39 -7.22 -8.42 3.34
CA LEU A 39 -6.32 -9.35 2.64
C LEU A 39 -6.31 -9.10 1.13
N PHE A 40 -7.48 -8.85 0.53
CA PHE A 40 -7.57 -8.46 -0.88
C PHE A 40 -6.72 -7.22 -1.19
N TYR A 41 -6.81 -6.13 -0.36
CA TYR A 41 -6.03 -4.93 -0.59
C TYR A 41 -4.53 -5.11 -0.32
N ILE A 42 -4.14 -5.98 0.60
CA ILE A 42 -2.74 -6.36 0.82
C ILE A 42 -2.18 -7.01 -0.45
N VAL A 43 -2.88 -8.01 -0.99
CA VAL A 43 -2.45 -8.72 -2.21
C VAL A 43 -2.45 -7.77 -3.41
N ALA A 44 -3.50 -6.97 -3.60
CA ALA A 44 -3.61 -5.99 -4.67
C ALA A 44 -2.50 -4.93 -4.58
N GLY A 45 -2.20 -4.43 -3.38
CA GLY A 45 -1.11 -3.50 -3.13
C GLY A 45 0.26 -4.09 -3.44
N PHE A 46 0.51 -5.33 -3.04
CA PHE A 46 1.75 -6.04 -3.34
C PHE A 46 1.93 -6.25 -4.86
N ILE A 47 0.89 -6.71 -5.56
CA ILE A 47 0.93 -6.89 -7.03
C ILE A 47 1.15 -5.56 -7.74
N SER A 48 0.39 -4.52 -7.36
CA SER A 48 0.55 -3.16 -7.91
C SER A 48 1.97 -2.65 -7.69
N GLY A 49 2.49 -2.77 -6.48
CA GLY A 49 3.87 -2.40 -6.14
C GLY A 49 4.91 -3.13 -7.00
N SER A 50 4.68 -4.42 -7.27
CA SER A 50 5.60 -5.27 -8.04
C SER A 50 5.78 -4.84 -9.50
N ILE A 51 4.91 -3.99 -10.05
CA ILE A 51 5.05 -3.44 -11.39
C ILE A 51 6.17 -2.39 -11.38
N LEU A 52 7.28 -2.66 -12.07
CA LEU A 52 8.45 -1.79 -12.13
C LEU A 52 8.37 -0.82 -13.33
N PHE A 53 7.62 0.27 -13.16
CA PHE A 53 7.45 1.26 -14.21
C PHE A 53 8.77 1.89 -14.64
N GLY A 54 9.73 2.05 -13.71
CA GLY A 54 11.07 2.56 -14.02
C GLY A 54 11.88 1.69 -14.97
N ARG A 55 11.54 0.41 -15.11
CA ARG A 55 12.10 -0.47 -16.13
C ARG A 55 11.25 -0.48 -17.39
N ILE A 56 9.93 -0.58 -17.23
CA ILE A 56 8.97 -0.77 -18.33
C ILE A 56 8.91 0.45 -19.25
N ILE A 57 8.78 1.67 -18.70
CA ILE A 57 8.58 2.90 -19.46
C ILE A 57 9.78 3.24 -20.36
N PRO A 58 11.04 3.30 -19.83
CA PRO A 58 12.19 3.57 -20.69
C PRO A 58 12.43 2.47 -21.72
N LEU A 59 12.14 1.21 -21.37
CA LEU A 59 12.29 0.10 -22.33
C LEU A 59 11.30 0.23 -23.50
N LEU A 60 10.03 0.58 -23.23
CA LEU A 60 9.00 0.71 -24.26
C LEU A 60 9.19 1.94 -25.15
N PHE A 61 9.56 3.10 -24.57
CA PHE A 61 9.62 4.36 -25.29
C PHE A 61 10.97 4.65 -25.94
N LYS A 62 12.06 4.10 -25.39
CA LYS A 62 13.43 4.41 -25.80
C LYS A 62 14.28 3.18 -26.08
N ASN A 63 13.75 1.98 -25.85
CA ASN A 63 14.48 0.72 -25.93
C ASN A 63 15.71 0.67 -24.98
N ILE A 64 15.61 1.33 -23.80
CA ILE A 64 16.65 1.42 -22.77
C ILE A 64 16.23 0.57 -21.58
N ASP A 65 17.04 -0.42 -21.19
CA ASP A 65 16.87 -1.19 -19.96
C ASP A 65 17.65 -0.51 -18.80
N VAL A 66 16.97 0.34 -18.05
CA VAL A 66 17.55 1.12 -16.93
C VAL A 66 18.28 0.22 -15.91
N THR A 67 17.88 -1.04 -15.78
CA THR A 67 18.56 -1.96 -14.83
C THR A 67 19.93 -2.40 -15.32
N LYS A 68 20.25 -2.21 -16.60
CA LYS A 68 21.55 -2.52 -17.20
C LYS A 68 22.35 -1.25 -17.51
N ASP A 69 21.63 -0.18 -17.87
CA ASP A 69 22.23 1.04 -18.43
C ASP A 69 22.47 2.13 -17.36
N SER A 70 22.03 1.91 -16.11
CA SER A 70 22.29 2.83 -14.97
C SER A 70 23.37 2.30 -14.03
N ASP A 71 24.05 3.21 -13.33
CA ASP A 71 25.17 2.91 -12.43
C ASP A 71 24.82 1.92 -11.30
N ASP A 72 23.60 1.98 -10.79
CA ASP A 72 23.17 1.18 -9.63
C ASP A 72 22.11 0.11 -9.98
N GLY A 73 21.73 0.01 -11.27
CA GLY A 73 20.75 -0.95 -11.74
C GLY A 73 19.33 -0.78 -11.15
N ASN A 74 19.06 0.34 -10.49
CA ASN A 74 17.78 0.57 -9.81
C ASN A 74 16.68 0.98 -10.79
N PRO A 75 15.54 0.24 -10.89
CA PRO A 75 14.43 0.56 -11.77
C PRO A 75 13.53 1.67 -11.18
N GLY A 76 14.12 2.79 -10.78
CA GLY A 76 13.40 3.92 -10.17
C GLY A 76 13.30 5.14 -11.09
N ALA A 77 12.48 6.11 -10.69
CA ALA A 77 12.21 7.33 -11.44
C ALA A 77 13.49 8.13 -11.76
N PHE A 78 14.44 8.21 -10.83
CA PHE A 78 15.69 8.95 -11.04
C PHE A 78 16.50 8.38 -12.22
N ASN A 79 16.66 7.05 -12.28
CA ASN A 79 17.39 6.43 -13.38
C ASN A 79 16.59 6.48 -14.69
N ALA A 80 15.26 6.47 -14.61
CA ALA A 80 14.41 6.73 -15.78
C ALA A 80 14.59 8.17 -16.31
N PHE A 81 14.84 9.17 -15.44
CA PHE A 81 15.20 10.53 -15.85
C PHE A 81 16.57 10.59 -16.54
N THR A 82 17.57 9.95 -15.93
CA THR A 82 18.96 10.05 -16.43
C THR A 82 19.18 9.27 -17.72
N CYS A 83 18.67 8.05 -17.81
CA CYS A 83 18.84 7.18 -18.97
C CYS A 83 17.75 7.40 -20.04
N GLY A 84 16.48 7.50 -19.62
CA GLY A 84 15.33 7.60 -20.51
C GLY A 84 14.91 9.03 -20.87
N GLY A 85 15.46 10.03 -20.16
CA GLY A 85 15.12 11.46 -20.31
C GLY A 85 13.94 11.92 -19.46
N PRO A 86 13.69 13.25 -19.43
CA PRO A 86 12.76 13.87 -18.46
C PRO A 86 11.31 13.38 -18.60
N ILE A 87 10.83 13.11 -19.79
CA ILE A 87 9.48 12.63 -20.02
C ILE A 87 9.31 11.23 -19.41
N CYS A 88 10.23 10.30 -19.70
CA CYS A 88 10.20 8.95 -19.12
C CYS A 88 10.25 9.00 -17.58
N GLY A 89 11.17 9.78 -17.03
CA GLY A 89 11.29 9.93 -15.58
C GLY A 89 10.04 10.48 -14.91
N LEU A 90 9.39 11.48 -15.51
CA LEU A 90 8.14 12.06 -14.99
C LEU A 90 7.00 11.03 -15.02
N PHE A 91 6.83 10.29 -16.11
CA PHE A 91 5.83 9.22 -16.18
C PHE A 91 6.07 8.14 -15.14
N VAL A 92 7.32 7.69 -14.98
CA VAL A 92 7.69 6.71 -13.96
C VAL A 92 7.38 7.22 -12.55
N LEU A 93 7.75 8.48 -12.24
CA LEU A 93 7.48 9.09 -10.94
C LEU A 93 5.97 9.11 -10.65
N LEU A 94 5.16 9.58 -11.59
CA LEU A 94 3.70 9.65 -11.40
C LEU A 94 3.07 8.26 -11.24
N LEU A 95 3.49 7.28 -12.02
CA LEU A 95 2.99 5.92 -11.93
C LEU A 95 3.43 5.21 -10.64
N ASP A 96 4.66 5.46 -10.17
CA ASP A 96 5.15 4.91 -8.91
C ASP A 96 4.45 5.54 -7.68
N LEU A 97 4.14 6.84 -7.74
CA LEU A 97 3.28 7.49 -6.74
C LEU A 97 1.87 6.89 -6.75
N LEU A 98 1.28 6.76 -7.93
CA LEU A 98 -0.10 6.29 -8.11
C LEU A 98 -0.27 4.84 -7.64
N LYS A 99 0.66 3.93 -7.99
CA LYS A 99 0.58 2.51 -7.58
C LYS A 99 0.71 2.34 -6.07
N GLY A 100 1.39 3.27 -5.38
CA GLY A 100 1.45 3.31 -3.92
C GLY A 100 0.17 3.85 -3.29
N ALA A 101 -0.38 4.95 -3.86
CA ALA A 101 -1.55 5.64 -3.33
C ALA A 101 -2.86 4.87 -3.51
N LEU A 102 -3.09 4.31 -4.70
CA LEU A 102 -4.38 3.71 -5.08
C LEU A 102 -4.84 2.59 -4.14
N PRO A 103 -4.03 1.56 -3.80
CA PRO A 103 -4.47 0.49 -2.92
C PRO A 103 -4.88 1.01 -1.53
N VAL A 104 -4.16 2.00 -1.02
CA VAL A 104 -4.43 2.63 0.29
C VAL A 104 -5.71 3.44 0.25
N LEU A 105 -5.88 4.33 -0.74
CA LEU A 105 -7.08 5.14 -0.93
C LEU A 105 -8.33 4.27 -1.10
N LEU A 106 -8.25 3.23 -1.92
CA LEU A 106 -9.38 2.33 -2.14
C LEU A 106 -9.73 1.53 -0.88
N CYS A 107 -8.73 1.08 -0.12
CA CYS A 107 -8.97 0.42 1.16
C CYS A 107 -9.69 1.35 2.13
N ILE A 108 -9.20 2.58 2.31
CA ILE A 108 -9.80 3.58 3.20
C ILE A 108 -11.25 3.87 2.81
N SER A 109 -11.51 4.06 1.51
CA SER A 109 -12.83 4.42 1.01
C SER A 109 -13.87 3.28 1.13
N HIS A 110 -13.44 2.01 1.07
CA HIS A 110 -14.35 0.87 1.08
C HIS A 110 -14.51 0.23 2.46
N ILE A 111 -13.45 0.20 3.28
CA ILE A 111 -13.44 -0.59 4.51
C ILE A 111 -13.03 0.26 5.73
N GLY A 112 -12.31 1.35 5.53
CA GLY A 112 -11.77 2.18 6.62
C GLY A 112 -10.38 1.74 7.07
N THR A 113 -10.00 2.15 8.28
CA THR A 113 -8.63 2.00 8.85
C THR A 113 -8.62 1.27 10.20
N ASP A 114 -9.77 0.76 10.67
CA ASP A 114 -9.95 0.34 12.07
C ASP A 114 -9.25 -0.99 12.41
N SER A 115 -8.80 -1.75 11.40
CA SER A 115 -8.12 -3.02 11.61
C SER A 115 -6.60 -2.86 11.64
N TRP A 116 -5.91 -3.61 12.50
CA TRP A 116 -4.45 -3.73 12.49
C TRP A 116 -3.89 -4.23 11.15
N LEU A 117 -4.70 -4.95 10.36
CA LEU A 117 -4.36 -5.40 9.01
C LEU A 117 -4.12 -4.23 8.05
N PHE A 118 -4.65 -3.03 8.34
CA PHE A 118 -4.42 -1.84 7.54
C PHE A 118 -2.94 -1.46 7.45
N ALA A 119 -2.13 -1.77 8.48
CA ALA A 119 -0.69 -1.56 8.44
C ALA A 119 -0.02 -2.37 7.30
N PHE A 120 -0.50 -3.57 7.03
CA PHE A 120 -0.01 -4.38 5.90
C PHE A 120 -0.49 -3.86 4.55
N VAL A 121 -1.68 -3.25 4.47
CA VAL A 121 -2.13 -2.58 3.24
C VAL A 121 -1.18 -1.43 2.88
N ILE A 122 -0.74 -0.66 3.88
CA ILE A 122 0.24 0.43 3.70
C ILE A 122 1.61 -0.11 3.26
N ALA A 123 2.07 -1.19 3.88
CA ALA A 123 3.40 -1.75 3.61
C ALA A 123 3.48 -2.51 2.27
N ALA A 124 2.37 -3.11 1.82
CA ALA A 124 2.35 -4.03 0.70
C ALA A 124 2.85 -3.45 -0.63
N PRO A 125 2.48 -2.21 -1.06
CA PRO A 125 2.97 -1.64 -2.30
C PRO A 125 4.48 -1.37 -2.27
N VAL A 126 5.01 -0.94 -1.13
CA VAL A 126 6.45 -0.68 -0.95
C VAL A 126 7.23 -1.98 -0.99
N PHE A 127 6.74 -3.01 -0.27
CA PHE A 127 7.35 -4.33 -0.26
C PHE A 127 7.31 -4.98 -1.65
N GLY A 128 6.17 -4.86 -2.37
CA GLY A 128 6.06 -5.33 -3.75
C GLY A 128 7.03 -4.63 -4.71
N HIS A 129 7.28 -3.32 -4.53
CA HIS A 129 8.26 -2.60 -5.33
C HIS A 129 9.70 -3.05 -5.04
N ALA A 130 10.03 -3.30 -3.78
CA ALA A 130 11.36 -3.75 -3.39
C ALA A 130 11.62 -5.22 -3.80
N HIS A 131 10.58 -6.06 -3.75
CA HIS A 131 10.65 -7.50 -4.04
C HIS A 131 9.69 -7.88 -5.16
N SER A 132 9.92 -7.32 -6.37
CA SER A 132 9.02 -7.51 -7.50
C SER A 132 8.91 -8.97 -7.94
N ILE A 133 7.68 -9.52 -7.91
CA ILE A 133 7.40 -10.86 -8.43
C ILE A 133 7.63 -10.96 -9.94
N PHE A 134 7.44 -9.87 -10.68
CA PHE A 134 7.63 -9.81 -12.13
C PHE A 134 9.10 -9.71 -12.55
N ASN A 135 10.01 -9.47 -11.60
CA ASN A 135 11.45 -9.36 -11.85
C ASN A 135 12.29 -10.28 -10.96
N ARG A 136 11.80 -11.49 -10.68
CA ARG A 136 12.49 -12.53 -9.90
C ARG A 136 12.92 -12.08 -8.50
N GLY A 137 12.10 -11.28 -7.84
CA GLY A 137 12.38 -10.75 -6.50
C GLY A 137 13.27 -9.50 -6.48
N ASN A 138 13.83 -9.07 -7.61
CA ASN A 138 14.63 -7.87 -7.71
C ASN A 138 13.73 -6.67 -7.99
N GLY A 139 13.78 -5.66 -7.16
CA GLY A 139 12.96 -4.45 -7.31
C GLY A 139 13.78 -3.17 -7.21
N GLY A 140 13.10 -2.09 -6.84
CA GLY A 140 13.70 -0.78 -6.62
C GLY A 140 13.72 -0.38 -5.15
N LYS A 141 14.25 0.80 -4.86
CA LYS A 141 14.41 1.34 -3.50
C LYS A 141 13.09 1.80 -2.86
N GLY A 142 12.00 1.85 -3.60
CA GLY A 142 10.65 2.12 -3.09
C GLY A 142 10.37 3.58 -2.69
N ILE A 143 11.30 4.52 -2.89
CA ILE A 143 11.18 5.90 -2.41
C ILE A 143 9.90 6.57 -2.94
N ALA A 144 9.70 6.60 -4.25
CA ALA A 144 8.51 7.21 -4.87
C ALA A 144 7.21 6.49 -4.44
N VAL A 145 7.25 5.16 -4.32
CA VAL A 145 6.10 4.37 -3.86
C VAL A 145 5.75 4.69 -2.41
N SER A 146 6.73 4.89 -1.53
CA SER A 146 6.52 5.30 -0.13
C SER A 146 5.84 6.66 -0.05
N PHE A 147 6.28 7.63 -0.86
CA PHE A 147 5.57 8.92 -0.99
C PHE A 147 4.14 8.73 -1.48
N GLY A 148 3.93 7.85 -2.46
CA GLY A 148 2.60 7.51 -2.97
C GLY A 148 1.68 6.95 -1.89
N VAL A 149 2.15 5.98 -1.12
CA VAL A 149 1.41 5.39 0.02
C VAL A 149 1.00 6.48 1.02
N LEU A 150 1.92 7.38 1.39
CA LEU A 150 1.62 8.46 2.33
C LEU A 150 0.66 9.52 1.74
N LEU A 151 0.70 9.77 0.43
CA LEU A 151 -0.33 10.55 -0.26
C LEU A 151 -1.70 9.88 -0.18
N GLY A 152 -1.75 8.55 -0.25
CA GLY A 152 -2.97 7.77 -0.07
C GLY A 152 -3.58 7.86 1.33
N LEU A 153 -2.82 8.30 2.35
CA LEU A 153 -3.30 8.50 3.72
C LEU A 153 -3.95 9.87 3.95
N LEU A 154 -3.98 10.76 2.96
CA LEU A 154 -4.62 12.08 3.15
C LEU A 154 -6.08 11.92 3.59
N PRO A 155 -6.56 12.73 4.55
CA PRO A 155 -6.00 14.00 5.07
C PRO A 155 -4.95 13.89 6.19
N ILE A 156 -4.45 12.70 6.56
CA ILE A 156 -3.37 12.54 7.54
C ILE A 156 -2.05 12.91 6.86
N TRP A 157 -1.66 14.18 6.91
CA TRP A 157 -0.51 14.74 6.18
C TRP A 157 0.80 14.67 6.95
N GLN A 158 0.77 14.48 8.27
CA GLN A 158 1.96 14.52 9.14
C GLN A 158 3.05 13.50 8.75
N PRO A 159 2.75 12.22 8.46
CA PRO A 159 3.78 11.27 8.04
C PRO A 159 4.42 11.65 6.70
N LEU A 160 3.65 12.22 5.78
CA LEU A 160 4.14 12.69 4.48
C LEU A 160 5.15 13.82 4.65
N VAL A 161 4.81 14.85 5.44
CA VAL A 161 5.71 15.98 5.72
C VAL A 161 6.97 15.51 6.44
N LEU A 162 6.82 14.62 7.42
CA LEU A 162 7.96 14.05 8.13
C LEU A 162 8.93 13.34 7.17
N LEU A 163 8.40 12.51 6.25
CA LEU A 163 9.23 11.83 5.25
C LEU A 163 9.92 12.84 4.32
N ILE A 164 9.23 13.88 3.85
CA ILE A 164 9.80 14.94 3.00
C ILE A 164 10.97 15.62 3.73
N VAL A 165 10.76 16.05 4.98
CA VAL A 165 11.78 16.74 5.76
C VAL A 165 13.01 15.87 5.96
N TRP A 166 12.83 14.62 6.41
CA TRP A 166 13.93 13.68 6.61
C TRP A 166 14.65 13.34 5.32
N TYR A 167 13.93 13.18 4.21
CA TYR A 167 14.53 12.91 2.91
C TYR A 167 15.37 14.08 2.41
N LEU A 168 14.89 15.33 2.56
CA LEU A 168 15.63 16.52 2.20
C LEU A 168 16.86 16.71 3.08
N LEU A 169 16.75 16.52 4.39
CA LEU A 169 17.89 16.57 5.31
C LEU A 169 18.94 15.53 4.95
N PHE A 170 18.53 14.32 4.61
CA PHE A 170 19.43 13.26 4.15
C PHE A 170 20.17 13.65 2.86
N LEU A 171 19.47 14.22 1.87
CA LEU A 171 20.08 14.68 0.62
C LEU A 171 21.09 15.82 0.84
N LEU A 172 20.85 16.70 1.81
CA LEU A 172 21.76 17.80 2.16
C LEU A 172 22.97 17.33 2.97
N ALA A 173 22.75 16.38 3.91
CA ALA A 173 23.78 15.92 4.82
C ALA A 173 24.81 14.98 4.16
N ILE A 174 24.40 14.25 3.11
CA ILE A 174 25.26 13.25 2.45
C ILE A 174 25.61 13.72 1.04
N PRO A 175 26.77 14.34 0.84
CA PRO A 175 27.27 14.69 -0.47
C PRO A 175 27.69 13.41 -1.21
N ALA A 176 26.78 12.84 -1.97
CA ALA A 176 27.02 11.60 -2.69
C ALA A 176 27.43 11.87 -4.14
N LYS A 177 28.46 11.18 -4.59
CA LYS A 177 28.93 11.23 -5.98
C LYS A 177 28.05 10.43 -6.93
N SER A 178 27.31 9.44 -6.42
CA SER A 178 26.42 8.58 -7.20
C SER A 178 25.01 8.48 -6.57
N ASN A 179 24.03 8.12 -7.37
CA ASN A 179 22.67 7.87 -6.93
C ASN A 179 22.58 6.73 -5.90
N THR A 180 23.46 5.72 -5.99
CA THR A 180 23.58 4.61 -5.03
C THR A 180 23.77 5.11 -3.61
N ARG A 181 24.69 6.08 -3.40
CA ARG A 181 24.97 6.65 -2.07
C ARG A 181 23.82 7.50 -1.54
N LYS A 182 23.03 8.15 -2.43
CA LYS A 182 21.92 9.02 -2.03
C LYS A 182 20.64 8.27 -1.68
N SER A 183 20.54 6.99 -1.98
CA SER A 183 19.31 6.23 -1.82
C SER A 183 19.47 4.94 -0.99
N ILE A 184 20.61 4.74 -0.33
CA ILE A 184 20.81 3.78 0.75
C ILE A 184 20.42 4.42 2.07
#